data_08f2fa85ce5dc07592343322d1ab2e27
#
_entry.id   08f2fa85ce5dc07592343322d1ab2e27
#
_cell.length_a   1.000
_cell.length_b   1.000
_cell.length_c   1.000
_cell.angle_alpha   90.00
_cell.angle_beta   90.00
_cell.angle_gamma   90.00
#
_symmetry.space_group_name_H-M   'P 1'
#
loop_
_entity.id
_entity.type
_entity.pdbx_description
1 polymer ?
#
loop_
_entity_poly.entity_id
_entity_poly.type
_entity_poly.pdbx_seq_one_letter_code
_entity_poly.pdbx_strand_id
1 'polypeptide(L)'
;MSSASKARITVVLTVLAAMPATAVLASDEMLRVSMNHARVLKLDRPVSKVIIGNSKVADATVADARTIVLTGRSFGTTNLVLLDAQGNAIVDERVIVSIDEGNTVRVFRQTA
;
A
#
# COMPACT_ATOMS: atom_id res chain seq x y z
N MET A 1 -33.61 24.70 -57.63
CA MET A 1 -33.20 24.45 -57.26
C MET A 1 -32.67 24.28 -56.39
N SER A 2 -32.37 24.28 -55.83
CA SER A 2 -31.80 23.96 -55.11
C SER A 2 -31.39 23.69 -54.28
N SER A 3 -31.21 23.61 -53.93
CA SER A 3 -30.70 23.13 -53.28
C SER A 3 -30.32 22.91 -52.35
N ALA A 4 -30.21 22.91 -52.02
CA ALA A 4 -29.74 22.46 -51.22
C ALA A 4 -29.21 22.30 -50.34
N SER A 5 -28.93 22.30 -50.08
CA SER A 5 -28.27 21.96 -49.29
C SER A 5 -28.03 21.58 -48.40
N LYS A 6 -28.09 21.35 -48.16
CA LYS A 6 -27.74 20.82 -47.38
C LYS A 6 -27.06 20.84 -46.49
N ALA A 7 -26.75 21.01 -46.01
CA ALA A 7 -26.00 21.10 -45.20
C ALA A 7 -25.83 20.39 -44.35
N ARG A 8 -25.80 19.89 -44.12
CA ARG A 8 -25.52 19.08 -43.37
C ARG A 8 -24.83 19.17 -42.39
N ILE A 9 -24.56 19.27 -41.68
CA ILE A 9 -23.88 19.34 -40.72
C ILE A 9 -23.47 18.53 -40.03
N THR A 10 -23.03 18.13 -39.71
CA THR A 10 -22.44 17.31 -39.17
C THR A 10 -22.08 17.50 -37.98
N VAL A 11 -22.15 17.47 -37.25
CA VAL A 11 -21.78 17.56 -36.09
C VAL A 11 -21.01 16.81 -35.51
N VAL A 12 -20.35 16.64 -35.24
CA VAL A 12 -19.49 15.92 -34.75
C VAL A 12 -19.35 15.85 -33.50
N LEU A 13 -19.47 15.64 -32.83
CA LEU A 13 -19.29 15.47 -31.68
C LEU A 13 -18.31 14.97 -31.12
N THR A 14 -17.64 15.04 -30.83
CA THR A 14 -16.58 14.65 -30.33
C THR A 14 -16.60 14.38 -29.07
N VAL A 15 -16.68 13.85 -28.54
CA VAL A 15 -16.64 13.52 -27.39
C VAL A 15 -15.63 13.26 -26.76
N LEU A 16 -15.02 13.51 -26.32
CA LEU A 16 -14.03 13.24 -25.73
C LEU A 16 -14.05 12.63 -24.66
N ALA A 17 -13.87 11.93 -24.35
CA ALA A 17 -13.74 11.19 -23.43
C ALA A 17 -13.00 11.42 -22.49
N ALA A 18 -13.00 11.91 -21.82
CA ALA A 18 -12.22 12.16 -20.93
C ALA A 18 -11.88 11.16 -20.13
N MET A 19 -11.27 10.59 -20.00
CA MET A 19 -10.84 9.67 -19.30
C MET A 19 -10.40 9.98 -18.09
N PRO A 20 -10.48 9.63 -17.21
CA PRO A 20 -10.17 9.82 -16.02
C PRO A 20 -8.99 9.43 -15.65
N ALA A 21 -8.32 9.92 -15.41
CA ALA A 21 -7.15 9.58 -15.16
C ALA A 21 -7.01 8.94 -14.04
N THR A 22 -7.46 8.50 -13.49
CA THR A 22 -7.28 7.84 -12.47
C THR A 22 -6.14 7.78 -11.91
N ALA A 23 -5.61 8.38 -11.47
CA ALA A 23 -4.50 8.38 -10.96
C ALA A 23 -4.22 7.59 -10.03
N VAL A 24 -3.90 6.93 -9.90
CA VAL A 24 -3.54 6.14 -9.14
C VAL A 24 -2.67 6.51 -8.32
N LEU A 25 -2.54 6.81 -7.55
CA LEU A 25 -1.70 7.09 -6.81
C LEU A 25 -1.04 6.21 -6.23
N ALA A 26 -0.24 6.05 -6.23
CA ALA A 26 0.57 5.25 -5.83
C ALA A 26 0.61 5.17 -4.60
N SER A 27 0.30 4.97 -4.08
CA SER A 27 0.33 4.80 -2.98
C SER A 27 1.23 4.69 -2.15
N ASP A 28 1.39 5.18 -1.43
CA ASP A 28 2.24 5.04 -0.60
C ASP A 28 1.63 4.33 0.41
N GLU A 29 1.26 3.25 0.25
CA GLU A 29 0.81 2.53 1.26
C GLU A 29 1.74 2.36 2.36
N MET A 30 1.43 2.41 3.55
CA MET A 30 2.27 2.17 4.63
C MET A 30 1.77 1.07 5.46
N LEU A 31 2.65 0.28 6.00
CA LEU A 31 2.27 -0.79 6.87
C LEU A 31 2.53 -0.32 8.29
N ARG A 32 1.49 -0.26 9.09
CA ARG A 32 1.65 0.17 10.44
C ARG A 32 1.55 -0.99 11.37
N VAL A 33 2.41 -1.07 12.33
CA VAL A 33 2.35 -2.14 13.30
C VAL A 33 2.74 -1.55 14.64
N SER A 34 2.12 -2.00 15.70
CA SER A 34 2.45 -1.49 17.01
C SER A 34 3.68 -2.20 17.53
N MET A 35 4.41 -1.52 18.41
CA MET A 35 5.61 -2.12 18.95
C MET A 35 5.23 -3.36 19.72
N ASN A 36 5.98 -4.39 19.59
CA ASN A 36 5.75 -5.68 20.22
C ASN A 36 4.51 -6.40 19.74
N HIS A 37 4.00 -6.03 18.58
CA HIS A 37 2.88 -6.73 18.00
C HIS A 37 3.27 -7.31 16.66
N ALA A 38 2.55 -8.28 16.21
CA ALA A 38 2.81 -8.92 14.93
C ALA A 38 1.63 -8.70 14.02
N ARG A 39 1.88 -8.55 12.75
CA ARG A 39 0.84 -8.36 11.78
C ARG A 39 1.06 -9.33 10.65
N VAL A 40 0.03 -10.01 10.22
CA VAL A 40 0.15 -11.02 9.19
C VAL A 40 -0.12 -10.39 7.85
N LEU A 41 0.75 -10.64 6.90
CA LEU A 41 0.58 -10.14 5.56
C LEU A 41 0.38 -11.34 4.65
N LYS A 42 -0.72 -11.34 3.91
CA LYS A 42 -0.97 -12.41 2.97
C LYS A 42 -0.60 -11.94 1.59
N LEU A 43 0.10 -12.76 0.85
CA LEU A 43 0.62 -12.37 -0.44
C LEU A 43 -0.09 -13.10 -1.56
N ASP A 44 -0.16 -12.50 -2.72
CA ASP A 44 -0.83 -13.14 -3.83
C ASP A 44 0.12 -14.02 -4.60
N ARG A 45 1.38 -14.09 -4.28
CA ARG A 45 2.28 -15.03 -4.91
C ARG A 45 3.39 -15.34 -3.96
N PRO A 46 4.12 -16.41 -4.20
CA PRO A 46 5.13 -16.83 -3.25
C PRO A 46 6.29 -15.86 -3.13
N VAL A 47 6.78 -15.67 -1.93
CA VAL A 47 7.88 -14.77 -1.71
C VAL A 47 9.17 -15.54 -1.84
N SER A 48 10.17 -14.93 -2.40
CA SER A 48 11.45 -15.57 -2.55
C SER A 48 12.50 -14.82 -1.73
N LYS A 49 12.38 -13.52 -1.56
CA LYS A 49 13.32 -12.79 -0.76
C LYS A 49 12.62 -11.78 0.11
N VAL A 50 13.12 -11.59 1.30
CA VAL A 50 12.54 -10.66 2.24
C VAL A 50 13.64 -9.70 2.63
N ILE A 51 13.38 -8.42 2.49
CA ILE A 51 14.36 -7.41 2.81
C ILE A 51 13.74 -6.40 3.74
N ILE A 52 14.38 -6.16 4.85
CA ILE A 52 13.92 -5.19 5.80
C ILE A 52 15.00 -4.16 5.90
N GLY A 53 14.67 -2.90 5.83
CA GLY A 53 15.66 -1.86 5.87
C GLY A 53 16.38 -1.80 7.21
N ASN A 54 15.67 -1.90 8.29
CA ASN A 54 16.30 -1.87 9.60
C ASN A 54 15.61 -2.86 10.51
N SER A 55 16.28 -3.98 10.76
CA SER A 55 15.66 -5.02 11.52
C SER A 55 15.57 -4.70 13.00
N LYS A 56 16.12 -3.57 13.43
CA LYS A 56 15.94 -3.21 14.81
C LYS A 56 14.61 -2.53 14.98
N VAL A 57 14.02 -2.02 13.95
CA VAL A 57 12.73 -1.37 14.03
C VAL A 57 11.64 -2.40 13.82
N ALA A 58 11.77 -3.24 12.82
CA ALA A 58 10.77 -4.24 12.52
C ALA A 58 11.44 -5.45 11.92
N ASP A 59 10.81 -6.59 12.05
CA ASP A 59 11.36 -7.81 11.53
C ASP A 59 10.27 -8.54 10.79
N ALA A 60 10.64 -9.35 9.83
CA ALA A 60 9.67 -10.09 9.06
C ALA A 60 10.05 -11.55 9.06
N THR A 61 9.09 -12.40 9.30
CA THR A 61 9.31 -13.82 9.36
C THR A 61 8.44 -14.49 8.34
N VAL A 62 8.98 -15.48 7.64
CA VAL A 62 8.22 -16.18 6.63
C VAL A 62 7.50 -17.32 7.32
N ALA A 63 6.18 -17.25 7.36
CA ALA A 63 5.40 -18.32 7.94
C ALA A 63 5.15 -19.38 6.89
N ASP A 64 4.89 -18.99 5.66
CA ASP A 64 4.83 -19.95 4.58
C ASP A 64 5.07 -19.15 3.31
N ALA A 65 4.98 -19.77 2.17
CA ALA A 65 5.37 -19.12 0.92
C ALA A 65 4.59 -17.86 0.63
N ARG A 66 3.39 -17.75 1.13
CA ARG A 66 2.59 -16.59 0.87
C ARG A 66 2.15 -15.86 2.11
N THR A 67 2.80 -16.09 3.22
CA THR A 67 2.43 -15.47 4.46
C THR A 67 3.66 -14.97 5.18
N ILE A 68 3.67 -13.69 5.45
CA ILE A 68 4.79 -13.07 6.15
C ILE A 68 4.22 -12.48 7.44
N VAL A 69 4.95 -12.61 8.51
CA VAL A 69 4.55 -12.01 9.78
C VAL A 69 5.51 -10.88 10.06
N LEU A 70 4.98 -9.68 10.16
CA LEU A 70 5.78 -8.50 10.39
C LEU A 70 5.65 -8.14 11.85
N THR A 71 6.76 -8.01 12.55
CA THR A 71 6.75 -7.73 13.98
C THR A 71 7.40 -6.38 14.24
N GLY A 72 6.74 -5.55 15.03
CA GLY A 72 7.30 -4.29 15.42
C GLY A 72 8.23 -4.48 16.59
N ARG A 73 9.45 -3.98 16.51
CA ARG A 73 10.41 -4.18 17.55
C ARG A 73 10.73 -2.92 18.31
N SER A 74 10.87 -1.82 17.67
CA SER A 74 11.04 -0.56 18.35
C SER A 74 10.38 0.50 17.50
N PHE A 75 9.96 1.61 18.10
CA PHE A 75 9.22 2.53 17.29
C PHE A 75 10.16 3.20 16.33
N GLY A 76 9.68 3.57 15.20
CA GLY A 76 10.48 4.15 14.15
C GLY A 76 9.90 3.82 12.80
N THR A 77 10.66 4.08 11.78
CA THR A 77 10.23 3.85 10.42
C THR A 77 11.28 3.08 9.66
N THR A 78 10.85 2.11 8.89
CA THR A 78 11.76 1.40 8.03
C THR A 78 10.97 1.03 6.79
N ASN A 79 11.40 0.06 6.03
CA ASN A 79 10.66 -0.37 4.86
C ASN A 79 10.78 -1.87 4.69
N LEU A 80 9.85 -2.44 3.96
CA LEU A 80 9.81 -3.86 3.74
C LEU A 80 9.69 -4.09 2.25
N VAL A 81 10.54 -4.94 1.71
CA VAL A 81 10.47 -5.30 0.31
C VAL A 81 10.42 -6.81 0.23
N LEU A 82 9.41 -7.33 -0.44
CA LEU A 82 9.28 -8.75 -0.65
C LEU A 82 9.36 -8.99 -2.14
N LEU A 83 10.21 -9.90 -2.56
CA LEU A 83 10.40 -10.17 -3.97
C LEU A 83 10.01 -11.60 -4.30
N ASP A 84 9.54 -11.80 -5.51
CA ASP A 84 9.19 -13.15 -5.93
C ASP A 84 10.39 -13.79 -6.62
N ALA A 85 10.21 -14.97 -7.13
CA ALA A 85 11.32 -15.71 -7.70
C ALA A 85 11.90 -15.03 -8.94
N GLN A 86 11.13 -14.19 -9.61
CA GLN A 86 11.63 -13.51 -10.76
C GLN A 86 12.26 -12.18 -10.39
N GLY A 87 12.28 -11.84 -9.12
CA GLY A 87 12.85 -10.59 -8.70
C GLY A 87 11.92 -9.42 -8.74
N ASN A 88 10.64 -9.66 -8.97
CA ASN A 88 9.70 -8.56 -9.00
C ASN A 88 9.14 -8.33 -7.61
N ALA A 89 8.85 -7.08 -7.30
CA ALA A 89 8.38 -6.76 -5.96
C ALA A 89 6.95 -7.17 -5.76
N ILE A 90 6.69 -7.89 -4.69
CA ILE A 90 5.35 -8.22 -4.31
C ILE A 90 4.90 -7.12 -3.37
N VAL A 91 5.77 -6.66 -2.50
CA VAL A 91 5.47 -5.62 -1.55
C VAL A 91 6.68 -4.72 -1.50
N ASP A 92 6.49 -3.42 -1.47
CA ASP A 92 7.58 -2.51 -1.37
C ASP A 92 6.97 -1.31 -0.65
N GLU A 93 6.92 -1.36 0.65
CA GLU A 93 6.20 -0.38 1.40
C GLU A 93 6.95 0.10 2.62
N ARG A 94 6.57 1.25 3.10
CA ARG A 94 7.17 1.80 4.28
C ARG A 94 6.52 1.17 5.49
N VAL A 95 7.27 0.90 6.51
CA VAL A 95 6.76 0.29 7.73
C VAL A 95 6.92 1.29 8.86
N ILE A 96 5.86 1.55 9.58
CA ILE A 96 5.91 2.45 10.69
C ILE A 96 5.53 1.69 11.93
N VAL A 97 6.41 1.70 12.91
CA VAL A 97 6.16 1.02 14.17
C VAL A 97 5.90 2.10 15.19
N SER A 98 4.78 2.01 15.84
CA SER A 98 4.41 3.02 16.82
C SER A 98 4.06 2.39 18.13
N ILE A 99 3.96 3.19 19.15
CA ILE A 99 3.58 2.68 20.42
C ILE A 99 2.10 2.50 20.39
N ASP A 100 1.64 1.50 21.13
CA ASP A 100 0.23 1.24 21.13
C ASP A 100 -0.42 2.33 21.91
N GLU A 101 -0.90 3.35 21.27
CA GLU A 101 -1.50 4.39 21.93
C GLU A 101 -2.83 4.15 22.48
N GLY A 102 -3.49 3.20 22.09
CA GLY A 102 -4.79 2.95 22.59
C GLY A 102 -4.75 2.80 24.06
N ASN A 103 -3.74 2.14 24.59
CA ASN A 103 -3.68 1.96 25.97
C ASN A 103 -3.24 3.19 26.62
N THR A 104 -2.49 3.93 26.05
CA THR A 104 -2.00 5.08 26.68
C THR A 104 -3.08 6.05 26.89
N VAL A 105 -3.94 6.14 25.99
CA VAL A 105 -4.96 7.05 26.10
C VAL A 105 -5.80 6.74 27.23
N ARG A 106 -6.06 5.51 27.50
CA ARG A 106 -6.84 5.19 28.48
C ARG A 106 -6.26 5.52 29.74
N VAL A 107 -5.11 5.45 29.91
CA VAL A 107 -4.54 5.66 31.11
C VAL A 107 -4.73 7.04 31.46
N PHE A 108 -4.63 7.89 30.59
CA PHE A 108 -4.79 9.17 30.93
C PHE A 108 -6.07 9.51 31.37
N ARG A 109 -6.95 8.93 31.02
CA ARG A 109 -8.07 9.34 31.29
C ARG A 109 -8.45 9.21 32.60
N GLN A 110 -8.18 8.48 33.23
CA GLN A 110 -8.57 8.33 34.36
C GLN A 110 -8.14 9.14 35.29
N THR A 111 -7.53 9.83 35.16
CA THR A 111 -6.99 10.52 36.04
C THR A 111 -7.88 11.37 36.37
N ALA A 112 -8.63 11.48 36.42
CA ALA A 112 -9.39 12.38 36.70
C ALA A 112 -9.65 12.67 37.53
#